data_b4b1f4b43bbef5e609993c8e191e8318
#
_entry.id   b4b1f4b43bbef5e609993c8e191e8318
#
_cell.length_a   1.000
_cell.length_b   1.000
_cell.length_c   1.000
_cell.angle_alpha   90.00
_cell.angle_beta   90.00
_cell.angle_gamma   90.00
#
_symmetry.space_group_name_H-M   'P 1'
#
loop_
_entity.id
_entity.type
_entity.pdbx_description
1 polymer ?
#
loop_
_entity_poly.entity_id
_entity_poly.type
_entity_poly.pdbx_seq_one_letter_code
_entity_poly.pdbx_strand_id
1 'polypeptide(L)'
;IKSNTTVICEFPFDVIIPLNGNILWVETLPLDDGPYHSIRSVDNLFRVGLASFASIDFDESLFSHGVYEYVDELDKSLTGKITIMKPTNAILMLNGNTNIGCEATYSCYDPFIAQINVRDTVIWKNLDVFLHTVTSTHPNDSFKFFDSGVMKGEISFSHQFLFEGIYDYFCTVHPWMQGKIIVGDV
;
A
#
# COMPACT_ATOMS: atom_id res chain seq x y z
N ILE A 1 17.83 -4.67 10.55
CA ILE A 1 17.72 -3.21 10.77
C ILE A 1 16.24 -2.94 10.75
N LYS A 2 15.64 -2.51 11.88
CA LYS A 2 14.22 -2.14 11.93
C LYS A 2 14.08 -0.85 11.12
N SER A 3 13.31 -0.89 10.04
CA SER A 3 12.87 0.31 9.33
C SER A 3 11.89 1.04 10.26
N ASN A 4 12.30 2.15 10.84
CA ASN A 4 11.47 3.00 11.69
C ASN A 4 10.77 4.04 10.80
N THR A 5 9.84 3.61 9.98
CA THR A 5 8.97 4.58 9.30
C THR A 5 7.90 5.01 10.29
N THR A 6 8.08 6.17 10.90
CA THR A 6 7.07 6.80 11.75
C THR A 6 6.24 7.73 10.88
N VAL A 7 4.97 7.45 10.71
CA VAL A 7 4.04 8.32 10.00
C VAL A 7 3.28 9.14 11.05
N ILE A 8 3.37 10.47 10.96
CA ILE A 8 2.62 11.41 11.83
C ILE A 8 1.42 11.86 11.02
N CYS A 9 0.24 11.69 11.56
CA CYS A 9 -0.98 11.85 10.79
C CYS A 9 -2.04 12.67 11.50
N GLU A 10 -2.68 13.57 10.75
CA GLU A 10 -3.95 14.21 11.11
C GLU A 10 -5.10 13.35 10.57
N PHE A 11 -6.10 13.14 11.38
CA PHE A 11 -7.25 12.27 11.15
C PHE A 11 -8.28 12.85 10.15
N PRO A 12 -8.98 12.06 9.27
CA PRO A 12 -8.81 10.66 8.90
C PRO A 12 -7.91 10.52 7.66
N PHE A 13 -7.12 9.43 7.56
CA PHE A 13 -6.26 9.22 6.39
C PHE A 13 -6.01 7.74 6.10
N ASP A 14 -5.67 7.48 4.85
CA ASP A 14 -5.13 6.21 4.42
C ASP A 14 -3.60 6.26 4.47
N VAL A 15 -3.00 5.32 5.15
CA VAL A 15 -1.54 5.24 5.33
C VAL A 15 -1.00 3.92 4.79
N ILE A 16 0.19 3.97 4.24
CA ILE A 16 0.91 2.80 3.75
C ILE A 16 2.18 2.67 4.57
N ILE A 17 2.39 1.50 5.17
CA ILE A 17 3.58 1.22 5.98
C ILE A 17 4.18 -0.13 5.58
N PRO A 18 5.51 -0.31 5.71
CA PRO A 18 6.11 -1.63 5.63
C PRO A 18 5.68 -2.51 6.81
N LEU A 19 5.75 -3.81 6.64
CA LEU A 19 5.68 -4.73 7.78
C LEU A 19 6.83 -4.40 8.75
N ASN A 20 6.54 -4.41 10.05
CA ASN A 20 7.38 -3.86 11.12
C ASN A 20 7.48 -2.33 11.14
N GLY A 21 6.61 -1.62 10.41
CA GLY A 21 6.44 -0.18 10.52
C GLY A 21 5.68 0.22 11.79
N ASN A 22 5.74 1.52 12.11
CA ASN A 22 5.07 2.10 13.26
C ASN A 22 4.18 3.27 12.80
N ILE A 23 3.01 3.41 13.38
CA ILE A 23 2.16 4.59 13.21
C ILE A 23 2.07 5.31 14.55
N LEU A 24 2.32 6.62 14.51
CA LEU A 24 2.13 7.53 15.63
C LEU A 24 0.94 8.43 15.31
N TRP A 25 -0.14 8.29 16.07
CA TRP A 25 -1.25 9.25 16.05
C TRP A 25 -1.00 10.35 17.06
N VAL A 26 -1.23 11.57 16.65
CA VAL A 26 -1.08 12.75 17.49
C VAL A 26 -2.41 13.49 17.55
N GLU A 27 -2.92 13.70 18.76
CA GLU A 27 -4.06 14.58 18.99
C GLU A 27 -3.57 16.02 19.02
N THR A 28 -4.06 16.86 18.10
CA THR A 28 -3.66 18.28 17.99
C THR A 28 -4.63 19.23 18.69
N LEU A 29 -5.76 18.71 19.19
CA LEU A 29 -6.74 19.51 19.93
C LEU A 29 -6.26 19.77 21.36
N PRO A 30 -6.62 20.93 21.97
CA PRO A 30 -6.32 21.20 23.37
C PRO A 30 -6.91 20.10 24.25
N LEU A 31 -6.13 19.63 25.21
CA LEU A 31 -6.53 18.61 26.19
C LEU A 31 -7.48 19.22 27.26
N ASP A 32 -8.54 19.88 26.82
CA ASP A 32 -9.60 20.32 27.72
C ASP A 32 -10.53 19.14 27.97
N ASP A 33 -10.90 18.91 29.20
CA ASP A 33 -11.74 17.91 29.86
C ASP A 33 -12.79 17.10 29.02
N GLY A 34 -12.56 16.90 27.70
CA GLY A 34 -13.40 16.19 26.77
C GLY A 34 -13.12 14.69 26.70
N PRO A 35 -14.01 13.90 26.13
CA PRO A 35 -13.75 12.51 25.84
C PRO A 35 -12.63 12.39 24.80
N TYR A 36 -11.59 11.61 25.13
CA TYR A 36 -10.46 11.38 24.22
C TYR A 36 -10.86 10.48 23.04
N HIS A 37 -10.34 10.78 21.87
CA HIS A 37 -10.47 9.91 20.71
C HIS A 37 -9.83 8.54 20.96
N SER A 38 -10.37 7.52 20.37
CA SER A 38 -9.76 6.19 20.38
C SER A 38 -9.99 5.50 19.04
N ILE A 39 -8.92 4.99 18.48
CA ILE A 39 -8.92 4.32 17.18
C ILE A 39 -9.02 2.82 17.39
N ARG A 40 -9.92 2.19 16.66
CA ARG A 40 -10.10 0.73 16.70
C ARG A 40 -10.14 0.19 15.28
N SER A 41 -9.43 -0.91 15.02
CA SER A 41 -9.60 -1.64 13.75
C SER A 41 -10.98 -2.28 13.65
N VAL A 42 -11.53 -2.35 12.46
CA VAL A 42 -12.88 -2.91 12.21
C VAL A 42 -12.94 -4.38 12.63
N ASP A 43 -11.87 -5.12 12.43
CA ASP A 43 -11.70 -6.53 12.82
C ASP A 43 -11.31 -6.76 14.29
N ASN A 44 -11.18 -5.67 15.09
CA ASN A 44 -10.77 -5.67 16.49
C ASN A 44 -9.35 -6.21 16.78
N LEU A 45 -8.44 -6.18 15.80
CA LEU A 45 -7.05 -6.59 15.99
C LEU A 45 -6.25 -5.60 16.81
N PHE A 46 -6.61 -4.31 16.77
CA PHE A 46 -5.99 -3.28 17.59
C PHE A 46 -6.98 -2.23 18.09
N ARG A 47 -6.60 -1.59 19.19
CA ARG A 47 -7.28 -0.42 19.75
C ARG A 47 -6.25 0.49 20.40
N VAL A 48 -6.31 1.77 20.08
CA VAL A 48 -5.36 2.80 20.55
C VAL A 48 -6.13 4.00 21.08
N GLY A 49 -5.96 4.33 22.34
CA GLY A 49 -6.55 5.53 22.93
C GLY A 49 -5.63 6.74 22.74
N LEU A 50 -6.18 7.86 22.29
CA LEU A 50 -5.44 9.10 22.02
C LEU A 50 -5.61 10.06 23.19
N ALA A 51 -4.74 10.00 24.19
CA ALA A 51 -4.71 10.98 25.29
C ALA A 51 -3.85 12.21 24.97
N SER A 52 -2.86 12.08 24.10
CA SER A 52 -2.01 13.14 23.56
C SER A 52 -1.32 12.61 22.30
N PHE A 53 -0.73 11.46 22.41
CA PHE A 53 -0.17 10.69 21.29
C PHE A 53 -0.27 9.22 21.63
N ALA A 54 -0.38 8.38 20.61
CA ALA A 54 -0.36 6.94 20.76
C ALA A 54 0.27 6.30 19.54
N SER A 55 1.01 5.22 19.75
CA SER A 55 1.67 4.50 18.68
C SER A 55 1.34 3.03 18.72
N ILE A 56 1.40 2.40 17.56
CA ILE A 56 1.32 0.96 17.41
C ILE A 56 2.39 0.46 16.44
N ASP A 57 3.07 -0.60 16.82
CA ASP A 57 4.01 -1.33 15.97
C ASP A 57 3.25 -2.43 15.23
N PHE A 58 3.36 -2.43 13.90
CA PHE A 58 2.75 -3.43 13.05
C PHE A 58 3.74 -4.57 12.76
N ASP A 59 4.10 -5.31 13.80
CA ASP A 59 5.06 -6.41 13.69
C ASP A 59 4.42 -7.70 13.14
N GLU A 60 5.26 -8.54 12.54
CA GLU A 60 4.87 -9.78 11.88
C GLU A 60 4.29 -10.86 12.81
N SER A 61 4.41 -10.70 14.13
CA SER A 61 3.83 -11.63 15.09
C SER A 61 2.33 -11.46 15.28
N LEU A 62 1.83 -10.24 15.01
CA LEU A 62 0.43 -9.86 15.20
C LEU A 62 -0.26 -9.48 13.89
N PHE A 63 0.50 -8.98 12.91
CA PHE A 63 -0.03 -8.47 11.65
C PHE A 63 0.58 -9.18 10.45
N SER A 64 -0.23 -9.41 9.44
CA SER A 64 0.22 -9.84 8.12
C SER A 64 0.13 -8.67 7.12
N HIS A 65 0.70 -8.83 5.93
CA HIS A 65 0.42 -7.90 4.85
C HIS A 65 -1.07 -7.86 4.52
N GLY A 66 -1.58 -6.69 4.20
CA GLY A 66 -3.00 -6.50 3.93
C GLY A 66 -3.49 -5.08 4.22
N VAL A 67 -4.78 -4.89 4.08
CA VAL A 67 -5.45 -3.63 4.39
C VAL A 67 -6.25 -3.78 5.67
N TYR A 68 -5.99 -2.92 6.63
CA TYR A 68 -6.68 -2.85 7.92
C TYR A 68 -7.49 -1.56 7.97
N GLU A 69 -8.80 -1.70 7.96
CA GLU A 69 -9.70 -0.56 8.15
C GLU A 69 -9.82 -0.21 9.62
N TYR A 70 -9.86 1.06 9.93
CA TYR A 70 -10.05 1.54 11.28
C TYR A 70 -11.10 2.66 11.36
N VAL A 71 -11.63 2.85 12.56
CA VAL A 71 -12.66 3.82 12.86
C VAL A 71 -12.34 4.50 14.18
N ASP A 72 -12.63 5.78 14.28
CA ASP A 72 -12.68 6.46 15.57
C ASP A 72 -13.91 6.02 16.36
N GLU A 73 -13.73 5.69 17.65
CA GLU A 73 -14.85 5.22 18.48
C GLU A 73 -15.75 6.37 18.98
N LEU A 74 -15.20 7.60 19.06
CA LEU A 74 -15.94 8.78 19.45
C LEU A 74 -16.73 9.35 18.27
N ASP A 75 -16.09 9.45 17.10
CA ASP A 75 -16.72 9.89 15.85
C ASP A 75 -16.59 8.83 14.77
N LYS A 76 -17.60 7.99 14.64
CA LYS A 76 -17.62 6.87 13.67
C LYS A 76 -17.66 7.31 12.21
N SER A 77 -17.80 8.58 11.90
CA SER A 77 -17.64 9.11 10.54
C SER A 77 -16.16 9.21 10.14
N LEU A 78 -15.25 9.24 11.11
CA LEU A 78 -13.81 9.27 10.90
C LEU A 78 -13.29 7.84 10.74
N THR A 79 -12.98 7.47 9.53
CA THR A 79 -12.45 6.15 9.16
C THR A 79 -11.19 6.31 8.32
N GLY A 80 -10.35 5.30 8.31
CA GLY A 80 -9.15 5.27 7.46
C GLY A 80 -8.66 3.83 7.23
N LYS A 81 -7.61 3.71 6.45
CA LYS A 81 -7.01 2.42 6.09
C LYS A 81 -5.51 2.41 6.37
N ILE A 82 -5.04 1.33 6.93
CA ILE A 82 -3.63 1.03 7.07
C ILE A 82 -3.31 -0.11 6.11
N THR A 83 -2.47 0.16 5.11
CA THR A 83 -1.99 -0.87 4.19
C THR A 83 -0.61 -1.32 4.63
N ILE A 84 -0.49 -2.56 5.09
CA ILE A 84 0.79 -3.19 5.42
C ILE A 84 1.32 -3.89 4.17
N MET A 85 2.47 -3.43 3.69
CA MET A 85 3.11 -3.94 2.48
C MET A 85 3.82 -5.26 2.73
N LYS A 86 3.76 -6.15 1.74
CA LYS A 86 4.58 -7.34 1.70
C LYS A 86 5.93 -7.01 1.05
N PRO A 87 7.06 -7.23 1.73
CA PRO A 87 8.36 -7.18 1.08
C PRO A 87 8.41 -8.26 0.00
N THR A 88 8.42 -7.89 -1.25
CA THR A 88 8.49 -8.84 -2.35
C THR A 88 8.98 -8.17 -3.62
N ASN A 89 9.81 -8.88 -4.34
CA ASN A 89 10.25 -8.48 -5.67
C ASN A 89 9.40 -9.17 -6.77
N ALA A 90 8.39 -9.94 -6.40
CA ALA A 90 7.51 -10.64 -7.33
C ALA A 90 6.07 -10.11 -7.21
N ILE A 91 5.49 -9.73 -8.34
CA ILE A 91 4.12 -9.23 -8.44
C ILE A 91 3.38 -10.10 -9.45
N LEU A 92 2.21 -10.57 -9.06
CA LEU A 92 1.41 -11.50 -9.84
C LEU A 92 0.15 -10.81 -10.38
N MET A 93 -0.21 -11.14 -11.61
CA MET A 93 -1.52 -10.85 -12.18
C MET A 93 -2.28 -12.18 -12.19
N LEU A 94 -3.18 -12.33 -11.21
CA LEU A 94 -3.87 -13.60 -10.96
C LEU A 94 -5.10 -13.73 -11.85
N ASN A 95 -5.44 -14.97 -12.22
CA ASN A 95 -6.63 -15.27 -13.00
C ASN A 95 -7.90 -14.79 -12.28
N GLY A 96 -8.72 -14.02 -12.99
CA GLY A 96 -9.96 -13.43 -12.48
C GLY A 96 -9.79 -12.06 -11.80
N ASN A 97 -8.57 -11.57 -11.58
CA ASN A 97 -8.30 -10.25 -11.02
C ASN A 97 -8.36 -9.11 -12.05
N THR A 98 -8.82 -9.39 -13.28
CA THR A 98 -8.94 -8.41 -14.36
C THR A 98 -10.28 -7.70 -14.40
N ASN A 99 -11.24 -8.14 -13.59
CA ASN A 99 -12.57 -7.57 -13.56
C ASN A 99 -12.54 -6.14 -13.01
N ILE A 100 -13.39 -5.27 -13.56
CA ILE A 100 -13.67 -3.95 -13.00
C ILE A 100 -14.08 -4.14 -11.54
N GLY A 101 -13.43 -3.41 -10.63
CA GLY A 101 -13.62 -3.54 -9.18
C GLY A 101 -12.40 -4.11 -8.45
N CYS A 102 -11.42 -4.69 -9.16
CA CYS A 102 -10.16 -5.14 -8.54
C CYS A 102 -9.37 -3.96 -7.92
N GLU A 103 -9.55 -2.75 -8.45
CA GLU A 103 -8.99 -1.52 -7.90
C GLU A 103 -9.53 -1.21 -6.51
N ALA A 104 -10.80 -1.50 -6.24
CA ALA A 104 -11.43 -1.28 -4.94
C ALA A 104 -10.95 -2.28 -3.87
N THR A 105 -10.46 -3.44 -4.30
CA THR A 105 -9.95 -4.51 -3.42
C THR A 105 -8.42 -4.60 -3.43
N TYR A 106 -7.75 -3.72 -4.17
CA TYR A 106 -6.28 -3.73 -4.35
C TYR A 106 -5.72 -5.09 -4.81
N SER A 107 -6.49 -5.82 -5.63
CA SER A 107 -6.17 -7.19 -6.06
C SER A 107 -5.80 -7.34 -7.52
N CYS A 108 -5.77 -6.23 -8.29
CA CYS A 108 -5.43 -6.27 -9.73
C CYS A 108 -4.01 -6.76 -9.98
N TYR A 109 -3.07 -6.32 -9.14
CA TYR A 109 -1.71 -6.82 -9.04
C TYR A 109 -1.49 -7.30 -7.60
N ASP A 110 -0.85 -8.41 -7.39
CA ASP A 110 -0.62 -8.98 -6.06
C ASP A 110 0.88 -9.15 -5.78
N PRO A 111 1.44 -8.35 -4.86
CA PRO A 111 0.79 -7.27 -4.11
C PRO A 111 0.52 -6.02 -4.98
N PHE A 112 -0.50 -5.26 -4.62
CA PHE A 112 -0.83 -3.95 -5.22
C PHE A 112 0.29 -2.93 -5.00
N ILE A 113 0.91 -2.95 -3.81
CA ILE A 113 2.07 -2.12 -3.47
C ILE A 113 3.21 -3.04 -3.06
N ALA A 114 4.38 -2.82 -3.64
CA ALA A 114 5.62 -3.47 -3.23
C ALA A 114 6.64 -2.41 -2.80
N GLN A 115 7.30 -2.64 -1.66
CA GLN A 115 8.45 -1.86 -1.23
C GLN A 115 9.72 -2.67 -1.48
N ILE A 116 10.72 -2.00 -2.06
CA ILE A 116 12.00 -2.59 -2.45
C ILE A 116 13.15 -1.63 -2.13
N ASN A 117 14.37 -2.13 -2.15
CA ASN A 117 15.57 -1.29 -2.03
C ASN A 117 16.01 -0.78 -3.41
N VAL A 118 16.82 0.29 -3.40
CA VAL A 118 17.53 0.75 -4.60
C VAL A 118 18.40 -0.37 -5.13
N ARG A 119 18.36 -0.59 -6.45
CA ARG A 119 19.00 -1.66 -7.24
C ARG A 119 18.30 -3.01 -7.16
N ASP A 120 17.20 -3.15 -6.44
CA ASP A 120 16.38 -4.35 -6.53
C ASP A 120 15.70 -4.45 -7.91
N THR A 121 15.42 -5.69 -8.30
CA THR A 121 14.69 -6.00 -9.53
C THR A 121 13.32 -6.54 -9.15
N VAL A 122 12.27 -5.94 -9.67
CA VAL A 122 10.90 -6.46 -9.56
C VAL A 122 10.59 -7.31 -10.78
N ILE A 123 9.90 -8.42 -10.54
CA ILE A 123 9.43 -9.34 -11.58
C ILE A 123 7.91 -9.38 -11.53
N TRP A 124 7.26 -8.98 -12.62
CA TRP A 124 5.82 -9.17 -12.81
C TRP A 124 5.59 -10.44 -13.61
N LYS A 125 4.66 -11.26 -13.16
CA LYS A 125 4.26 -12.48 -13.90
C LYS A 125 2.76 -12.45 -14.18
N ASN A 126 2.40 -12.60 -15.45
CA ASN A 126 1.01 -12.78 -15.85
C ASN A 126 0.60 -14.25 -15.67
N LEU A 127 -0.23 -14.53 -14.68
CA LEU A 127 -0.85 -15.85 -14.44
C LEU A 127 -2.30 -15.90 -14.92
N ASP A 128 -2.78 -14.80 -15.54
CA ASP A 128 -4.11 -14.74 -16.12
C ASP A 128 -4.09 -15.27 -17.57
N VAL A 129 -5.24 -15.70 -18.05
CA VAL A 129 -5.46 -16.07 -19.45
C VAL A 129 -5.57 -14.85 -20.38
N PHE A 130 -5.82 -13.66 -19.81
CA PHE A 130 -5.95 -12.41 -20.55
C PHE A 130 -4.60 -11.71 -20.77
N LEU A 131 -4.61 -10.76 -21.71
CA LEU A 131 -3.45 -9.94 -22.03
C LEU A 131 -3.33 -8.79 -21.03
N HIS A 132 -2.14 -8.56 -20.51
CA HIS A 132 -1.85 -7.44 -19.60
C HIS A 132 -0.62 -6.67 -20.03
N THR A 133 -0.43 -5.50 -19.47
CA THR A 133 0.82 -4.74 -19.53
C THR A 133 1.21 -4.27 -18.13
N VAL A 134 2.48 -3.94 -17.96
CA VAL A 134 3.02 -3.24 -16.80
C VAL A 134 3.68 -1.98 -17.34
N THR A 135 2.98 -0.88 -17.24
CA THR A 135 3.40 0.39 -17.86
C THR A 135 3.43 1.47 -16.80
N SER A 136 4.61 2.04 -16.53
CA SER A 136 4.74 3.13 -15.56
C SER A 136 4.06 4.39 -16.05
N THR A 137 3.49 5.15 -15.12
CA THR A 137 2.94 6.47 -15.37
C THR A 137 3.82 7.52 -14.73
N HIS A 138 3.90 8.69 -15.35
CA HIS A 138 4.31 9.90 -14.67
C HIS A 138 3.12 10.86 -14.68
N PRO A 139 2.72 11.46 -13.55
CA PRO A 139 1.51 12.29 -13.47
C PRO A 139 1.47 13.46 -14.45
N ASN A 140 2.63 13.91 -14.92
CA ASN A 140 2.79 15.11 -15.75
C ASN A 140 3.53 14.89 -17.06
N ASP A 141 3.92 13.66 -17.40
CA ASP A 141 4.76 13.38 -18.56
C ASP A 141 4.27 12.18 -19.39
N SER A 142 4.49 12.27 -20.69
CA SER A 142 4.41 11.12 -21.61
C SER A 142 5.60 10.16 -21.45
N PHE A 143 6.46 10.38 -20.46
CA PHE A 143 7.66 9.58 -20.24
C PHE A 143 7.33 8.36 -19.40
N LYS A 144 7.65 7.20 -19.92
CA LYS A 144 7.52 5.91 -19.22
C LYS A 144 8.89 5.53 -18.67
N PHE A 145 8.96 5.23 -17.36
CA PHE A 145 10.18 4.67 -16.76
C PHE A 145 10.39 3.22 -17.20
N PHE A 146 9.28 2.47 -17.37
CA PHE A 146 9.29 1.11 -17.88
C PHE A 146 7.97 0.77 -18.59
N ASP A 147 8.05 -0.17 -19.51
CA ASP A 147 6.90 -0.71 -20.24
C ASP A 147 7.20 -2.15 -20.65
N SER A 148 6.37 -3.08 -20.19
CA SER A 148 6.52 -4.50 -20.53
C SER A 148 6.09 -4.82 -21.96
N GLY A 149 5.37 -3.91 -22.63
CA GLY A 149 4.56 -4.28 -23.77
C GLY A 149 3.47 -5.29 -23.37
N VAL A 150 2.83 -5.92 -24.34
CA VAL A 150 1.76 -6.87 -24.10
C VAL A 150 2.32 -8.21 -23.61
N MET A 151 1.90 -8.62 -22.42
CA MET A 151 2.22 -9.89 -21.77
C MET A 151 1.06 -10.88 -21.93
N LYS A 152 1.31 -11.99 -22.61
CA LYS A 152 0.38 -13.15 -22.63
C LYS A 152 0.50 -13.92 -21.30
N GLY A 153 -0.43 -14.85 -21.07
CA GLY A 153 -0.33 -15.77 -19.92
C GLY A 153 1.04 -16.47 -19.83
N GLU A 154 1.50 -16.66 -18.61
CA GLU A 154 2.81 -17.23 -18.21
C GLU A 154 4.04 -16.39 -18.60
N ILE A 155 3.89 -15.23 -19.24
CA ILE A 155 5.00 -14.32 -19.54
C ILE A 155 5.35 -13.50 -18.30
N SER A 156 6.65 -13.28 -18.10
CA SER A 156 7.19 -12.42 -17.06
C SER A 156 7.91 -11.21 -17.68
N PHE A 157 7.85 -10.10 -16.96
CA PHE A 157 8.61 -8.87 -17.24
C PHE A 157 9.41 -8.52 -15.99
N SER A 158 10.60 -7.96 -16.15
CA SER A 158 11.42 -7.50 -15.02
C SER A 158 11.98 -6.11 -15.26
N HIS A 159 12.08 -5.33 -14.19
CA HIS A 159 12.70 -4.01 -14.20
C HIS A 159 13.53 -3.79 -12.94
N GLN A 160 14.75 -3.24 -13.09
CA GLN A 160 15.62 -2.86 -11.99
C GLN A 160 15.44 -1.38 -11.66
N PHE A 161 15.21 -1.07 -10.40
CA PHE A 161 15.01 0.30 -9.92
C PHE A 161 16.32 0.89 -9.39
N LEU A 162 16.84 1.90 -10.07
CA LEU A 162 18.15 2.49 -9.75
C LEU A 162 18.08 3.70 -8.83
N PHE A 163 16.90 4.29 -8.65
CA PHE A 163 16.68 5.51 -7.89
C PHE A 163 15.55 5.34 -6.90
N GLU A 164 15.66 5.99 -5.75
CA GLU A 164 14.57 6.10 -4.78
C GLU A 164 13.37 6.83 -5.39
N GLY A 165 12.17 6.49 -4.91
CA GLY A 165 10.96 7.14 -5.37
C GLY A 165 9.73 6.23 -5.37
N ILE A 166 8.60 6.83 -5.74
CA ILE A 166 7.32 6.16 -5.90
C ILE A 166 7.04 6.03 -7.39
N TYR A 167 6.80 4.81 -7.84
CA TYR A 167 6.54 4.48 -9.23
C TYR A 167 5.15 3.86 -9.36
N ASP A 168 4.19 4.67 -9.80
CA ASP A 168 2.88 4.18 -10.17
C ASP A 168 2.92 3.51 -11.54
N TYR A 169 2.16 2.44 -11.69
CA TYR A 169 2.03 1.73 -12.96
C TYR A 169 0.62 1.18 -13.16
N PHE A 170 0.29 0.85 -14.39
CA PHE A 170 -1.04 0.38 -14.77
C PHE A 170 -0.97 -0.58 -15.95
N CYS A 171 -2.10 -1.24 -16.23
CA CYS A 171 -2.29 -2.01 -17.44
C CYS A 171 -2.94 -1.14 -18.53
N THR A 172 -2.31 -1.00 -19.70
CA THR A 172 -2.86 -0.21 -20.81
C THR A 172 -4.07 -0.87 -21.47
N VAL A 173 -4.22 -2.19 -21.32
CA VAL A 173 -5.38 -2.96 -21.81
C VAL A 173 -6.56 -2.83 -20.84
N HIS A 174 -6.28 -2.73 -19.54
CA HIS A 174 -7.28 -2.62 -18.45
C HIS A 174 -6.91 -1.44 -17.55
N PRO A 175 -7.23 -0.19 -17.92
CA PRO A 175 -6.73 1.01 -17.24
C PRO A 175 -7.10 1.15 -15.76
N TRP A 176 -8.09 0.42 -15.28
CA TRP A 176 -8.44 0.32 -13.87
C TRP A 176 -7.47 -0.53 -13.05
N MET A 177 -6.69 -1.42 -13.71
CA MET A 177 -5.65 -2.19 -13.03
C MET A 177 -4.44 -1.28 -12.78
N GLN A 178 -4.21 -0.96 -11.53
CA GLN A 178 -3.13 -0.10 -11.07
C GLN A 178 -2.29 -0.81 -10.02
N GLY A 179 -1.05 -0.38 -9.87
CA GLY A 179 -0.13 -0.84 -8.84
C GLY A 179 0.94 0.21 -8.54
N LYS A 180 1.72 -0.03 -7.50
CA LYS A 180 2.71 0.92 -7.00
C LYS A 180 3.98 0.21 -6.52
N ILE A 181 5.14 0.75 -6.90
CA ILE A 181 6.43 0.36 -6.32
C ILE A 181 6.97 1.54 -5.51
N ILE A 182 7.39 1.28 -4.29
CA ILE A 182 8.10 2.21 -3.42
C ILE A 182 9.54 1.74 -3.34
N VAL A 183 10.48 2.58 -3.73
CA VAL A 183 11.92 2.28 -3.74
C VAL A 183 12.60 3.11 -2.68
N GLY A 184 13.22 2.43 -1.73
CA GLY A 184 13.87 3.08 -0.58
C GLY A 184 12.89 3.42 0.56
N ASP A 185 13.36 4.28 1.47
CA ASP A 185 12.61 4.76 2.64
C ASP A 185 12.00 6.14 2.33
N VAL A 186 10.99 6.18 1.45
CA VAL A 186 10.33 7.43 0.98
C VAL A 186 9.12 7.74 1.83
#